data_ee3d1aed1d32687a34fd7b3b60a6c958
#
_entry.id   ee3d1aed1d32687a34fd7b3b60a6c958
#
_cell.length_a   1.000
_cell.length_b   1.000
_cell.length_c   1.000
_cell.angle_alpha   90.00
_cell.angle_beta   90.00
_cell.angle_gamma   90.00
#
_symmetry.space_group_name_H-M   'P 1'
#
loop_
_entity.id
_entity.type
_entity.pdbx_description
1 polymer ?
#
loop_
_entity_poly.entity_id
_entity_poly.type
_entity_poly.pdbx_seq_one_letter_code
_entity_poly.pdbx_strand_id
1 'polypeptide(L)'
;MFYDAIDNTHGLAIDPFKALVAPRPIGWISTLGKNGVVNLAPYSFFNAVSEDPHFVMFGSGGRKDSQRNAEETGEFVCSLATYELREAMNRTSAPVAPDVDEMKLVGVTPALSRLVAPQRVKESPVAFECRYWRTIDLPGRNGNPGTNA
;
A
#
# COMPACT_ATOMS: atom_id res chain seq x y z
N MET A 1 4.72 -11.64 29.04
CA MET A 1 4.20 -10.24 29.02
C MET A 1 2.74 -10.31 28.61
N PHE A 2 1.88 -9.61 29.31
CA PHE A 2 0.47 -9.43 28.94
C PHE A 2 0.14 -7.93 28.96
N TYR A 3 -0.66 -7.46 28.02
CA TYR A 3 -1.23 -6.11 28.02
C TYR A 3 -2.56 -6.14 27.27
N ASP A 4 -3.46 -5.25 27.64
CA ASP A 4 -4.69 -5.03 26.90
C ASP A 4 -4.38 -4.22 25.63
N ALA A 5 -4.77 -4.75 24.47
CA ALA A 5 -4.51 -4.10 23.19
C ALA A 5 -5.31 -2.79 22.99
N ILE A 6 -6.45 -2.66 23.70
CA ILE A 6 -7.26 -1.44 23.66
C ILE A 6 -6.52 -0.31 24.40
N ASP A 7 -6.02 -0.60 25.59
CA ASP A 7 -5.31 0.38 26.42
C ASP A 7 -3.86 0.56 25.97
N ASN A 8 -3.30 -0.44 25.28
CA ASN A 8 -1.92 -0.47 24.77
C ASN A 8 -0.85 -0.21 25.84
N THR A 9 -1.08 -0.71 27.05
CA THR A 9 -0.22 -0.48 28.22
C THR A 9 0.93 -1.49 28.31
N HIS A 10 1.65 -1.72 27.19
CA HIS A 10 2.73 -2.71 27.13
C HIS A 10 4.02 -2.31 27.84
N GLY A 11 4.21 -1.03 28.18
CA GLY A 11 5.39 -0.54 28.89
C GLY A 11 6.70 -0.53 28.09
N LEU A 12 6.66 -0.81 26.79
CA LEU A 12 7.82 -0.77 25.89
C LEU A 12 7.96 0.59 25.22
N ALA A 13 9.19 0.97 24.86
CA ALA A 13 9.45 2.23 24.17
C ALA A 13 8.83 2.30 22.76
N ILE A 14 8.59 1.13 22.14
CA ILE A 14 7.98 1.01 20.80
C ILE A 14 6.85 -0.01 20.88
N ASP A 15 5.74 0.29 20.21
CA ASP A 15 4.60 -0.62 20.10
C ASP A 15 5.06 -1.95 19.45
N PRO A 16 4.90 -3.10 20.14
CA PRO A 16 5.40 -4.39 19.68
C PRO A 16 4.56 -5.00 18.56
N PHE A 17 3.34 -4.52 18.31
CA PHE A 17 2.38 -5.15 17.40
C PHE A 17 2.97 -5.43 16.01
N LYS A 18 3.61 -4.42 15.40
CA LYS A 18 4.21 -4.58 14.07
C LYS A 18 5.39 -5.56 14.04
N ALA A 19 6.10 -5.71 15.15
CA ALA A 19 7.20 -6.67 15.27
C ALA A 19 6.70 -8.10 15.46
N LEU A 20 5.55 -8.27 16.11
CA LEU A 20 4.94 -9.58 16.37
C LEU A 20 4.20 -10.13 15.13
N VAL A 21 3.67 -9.25 14.28
CA VAL A 21 3.03 -9.63 13.01
C VAL A 21 4.08 -9.54 11.89
N ALA A 22 4.95 -10.54 11.82
CA ALA A 22 6.04 -10.63 10.84
C ALA A 22 6.33 -12.12 10.49
N PRO A 23 6.86 -12.41 9.28
CA PRO A 23 7.12 -11.47 8.18
C PRO A 23 5.82 -10.95 7.55
N ARG A 24 5.84 -9.69 7.09
CA ARG A 24 4.74 -9.12 6.32
C ARG A 24 5.13 -9.01 4.85
N PRO A 25 4.30 -9.47 3.91
CA PRO A 25 4.52 -9.17 2.51
C PRO A 25 4.36 -7.66 2.26
N ILE A 26 5.04 -7.15 1.25
CA ILE A 26 4.93 -5.75 0.83
C ILE A 26 4.11 -5.68 -0.45
N GLY A 27 2.97 -5.01 -0.39
CA GLY A 27 2.27 -4.55 -1.56
C GLY A 27 2.88 -3.24 -2.04
N TRP A 28 3.61 -3.25 -3.16
CA TRP A 28 4.13 -2.04 -3.79
C TRP A 28 3.09 -1.54 -4.77
N ILE A 29 2.23 -0.64 -4.27
CA ILE A 29 0.99 -0.24 -4.92
C ILE A 29 1.22 0.98 -5.80
N SER A 30 0.93 0.84 -7.10
CA SER A 30 0.83 1.96 -8.02
C SER A 30 -0.62 2.26 -8.35
N THR A 31 -0.94 3.54 -8.41
CA THR A 31 -2.25 4.08 -8.78
C THR A 31 -2.09 5.25 -9.73
N LEU A 32 -3.15 5.58 -10.45
CA LEU A 32 -3.21 6.76 -11.31
C LEU A 32 -4.26 7.71 -10.76
N GLY A 33 -3.87 8.93 -10.43
CA GLY A 33 -4.81 9.96 -10.03
C GLY A 33 -5.65 10.45 -11.21
N LYS A 34 -6.82 11.03 -10.95
CA LYS A 34 -7.66 11.67 -12.00
C LYS A 34 -6.94 12.79 -12.77
N ASN A 35 -5.92 13.37 -12.15
CA ASN A 35 -5.01 14.37 -12.76
C ASN A 35 -3.93 13.76 -13.65
N GLY A 36 -3.90 12.43 -13.81
CA GLY A 36 -2.90 11.71 -14.60
C GLY A 36 -1.55 11.51 -13.91
N VAL A 37 -1.41 11.90 -12.64
CA VAL A 37 -0.18 11.68 -11.88
C VAL A 37 -0.14 10.25 -11.34
N VAL A 38 1.00 9.59 -11.56
CA VAL A 38 1.25 8.24 -11.03
C VAL A 38 1.69 8.35 -9.57
N ASN A 39 1.08 7.56 -8.71
CA ASN A 39 1.51 7.39 -7.33
C ASN A 39 2.02 5.97 -7.14
N LEU A 40 3.13 5.81 -6.42
CA LEU A 40 3.74 4.52 -6.08
C LEU A 40 4.15 4.51 -4.61
N ALA A 41 3.55 3.62 -3.81
CA ALA A 41 3.83 3.54 -2.38
C ALA A 41 3.83 2.10 -1.86
N PRO A 42 4.70 1.75 -0.88
CA PRO A 42 4.75 0.43 -0.27
C PRO A 42 3.80 0.34 0.93
N TYR A 43 3.11 -0.79 1.05
CA TYR A 43 2.23 -1.13 2.16
C TYR A 43 2.63 -2.47 2.76
N SER A 44 2.97 -2.48 4.06
CA SER A 44 3.31 -3.71 4.79
C SER A 44 2.10 -4.36 5.48
N PHE A 45 0.97 -3.68 5.56
CA PHE A 45 -0.32 -4.31 5.84
C PHE A 45 -0.95 -4.72 4.50
N PHE A 46 -0.40 -5.77 3.90
CA PHE A 46 -0.80 -6.31 2.60
C PHE A 46 -0.89 -7.82 2.69
N ASN A 47 -1.94 -8.38 2.11
CA ASN A 47 -2.05 -9.84 1.97
C ASN A 47 -3.08 -10.23 0.90
N ALA A 48 -3.01 -11.52 0.46
CA ALA A 48 -4.12 -12.19 -0.19
C ALA A 48 -5.18 -12.54 0.86
N VAL A 49 -6.45 -12.29 0.53
CA VAL A 49 -7.58 -12.53 1.46
C VAL A 49 -8.65 -13.47 0.90
N SER A 50 -8.56 -13.80 -0.38
CA SER A 50 -9.41 -14.82 -1.03
C SER A 50 -8.69 -15.42 -2.22
N GLU A 51 -8.95 -16.69 -2.50
CA GLU A 51 -8.41 -17.47 -3.60
C GLU A 51 -9.40 -17.61 -4.77
N ASP A 52 -10.70 -17.65 -4.48
CA ASP A 52 -11.76 -17.78 -5.48
C ASP A 52 -12.94 -16.84 -5.16
N PRO A 53 -13.09 -15.71 -5.88
CA PRO A 53 -12.07 -15.11 -6.74
C PRO A 53 -10.85 -14.59 -5.98
N HIS A 54 -9.77 -14.29 -6.69
CA HIS A 54 -8.56 -13.75 -6.07
C HIS A 54 -8.80 -12.32 -5.56
N PHE A 55 -8.60 -12.11 -4.27
CA PHE A 55 -8.59 -10.79 -3.65
C PHE A 55 -7.27 -10.53 -2.92
N VAL A 56 -6.77 -9.32 -3.06
CA VAL A 56 -5.70 -8.77 -2.24
C VAL A 56 -6.21 -7.56 -1.47
N MET A 57 -5.63 -7.31 -0.31
CA MET A 57 -5.94 -6.17 0.54
C MET A 57 -4.66 -5.44 0.91
N PHE A 58 -4.70 -4.11 0.95
CA PHE A 58 -3.67 -3.31 1.59
C PHE A 58 -4.28 -2.32 2.58
N GLY A 59 -3.65 -2.15 3.72
CA GLY A 59 -4.09 -1.24 4.78
C GLY A 59 -3.32 0.08 4.74
N SER A 60 -4.05 1.20 4.66
CA SER A 60 -3.50 2.55 4.69
C SER A 60 -3.76 3.21 6.04
N GLY A 61 -2.71 3.69 6.70
CA GLY A 61 -2.84 4.52 7.91
C GLY A 61 -3.35 5.92 7.56
N GLY A 62 -4.67 6.09 7.58
CA GLY A 62 -5.37 7.26 7.08
C GLY A 62 -5.53 7.26 5.55
N ARG A 63 -6.33 8.21 5.05
CA ARG A 63 -6.65 8.34 3.62
C ARG A 63 -5.49 8.98 2.86
N LYS A 64 -4.67 8.16 2.22
CA LYS A 64 -3.52 8.55 1.41
C LYS A 64 -3.86 8.50 -0.09
N ASP A 65 -2.91 8.95 -0.90
CA ASP A 65 -3.08 9.05 -2.36
C ASP A 65 -3.40 7.70 -3.01
N SER A 66 -2.73 6.61 -2.63
CA SER A 66 -3.02 5.27 -3.18
C SER A 66 -4.46 4.85 -2.96
N GLN A 67 -4.98 5.03 -1.73
CA GLN A 67 -6.38 4.71 -1.43
C GLN A 67 -7.33 5.62 -2.20
N ARG A 68 -7.12 6.95 -2.11
CA ARG A 68 -7.97 7.92 -2.81
C ARG A 68 -8.04 7.63 -4.31
N ASN A 69 -6.89 7.42 -4.94
CA ASN A 69 -6.82 7.16 -6.37
C ASN A 69 -7.52 5.85 -6.74
N ALA A 70 -7.31 4.76 -5.97
CA ALA A 70 -7.99 3.48 -6.20
C ALA A 70 -9.51 3.61 -6.07
N GLU A 71 -10.02 4.33 -5.07
CA GLU A 71 -11.44 4.62 -4.91
C GLU A 71 -12.02 5.43 -6.07
N GLU A 72 -11.27 6.43 -6.55
CA GLU A 72 -11.73 7.37 -7.56
C GLU A 72 -11.64 6.86 -9.00
N THR A 73 -10.68 5.97 -9.27
CA THR A 73 -10.41 5.44 -10.62
C THR A 73 -10.84 3.99 -10.78
N GLY A 74 -11.07 3.29 -9.67
CA GLY A 74 -11.49 1.88 -9.68
C GLY A 74 -10.39 0.87 -9.92
N GLU A 75 -9.12 1.29 -9.93
CA GLU A 75 -8.00 0.45 -10.38
C GLU A 75 -6.72 0.71 -9.60
N PHE A 76 -5.91 -0.34 -9.44
CA PHE A 76 -4.53 -0.24 -8.93
C PHE A 76 -3.69 -1.41 -9.42
N VAL A 77 -2.36 -1.28 -9.29
CA VAL A 77 -1.42 -2.36 -9.56
C VAL A 77 -0.60 -2.65 -8.32
N CYS A 78 -0.36 -3.92 -8.04
CA CYS A 78 0.57 -4.35 -7.00
C CYS A 78 1.79 -5.02 -7.66
N SER A 79 2.94 -4.35 -7.63
CA SER A 79 4.21 -4.89 -8.12
C SER A 79 4.95 -5.64 -7.03
N LEU A 80 5.60 -6.76 -7.34
CA LEU A 80 6.43 -7.51 -6.41
C LEU A 80 7.71 -6.71 -6.11
N ALA A 81 7.94 -6.38 -4.84
CA ALA A 81 9.17 -5.76 -4.39
C ALA A 81 10.25 -6.84 -4.15
N THR A 82 11.19 -7.00 -5.07
CA THR A 82 12.31 -7.91 -4.91
C THR A 82 13.39 -7.31 -4.00
N TYR A 83 14.37 -8.12 -3.61
CA TYR A 83 15.49 -7.65 -2.79
C TYR A 83 16.31 -6.56 -3.51
N GLU A 84 16.49 -6.66 -4.82
CA GLU A 84 17.20 -5.67 -5.63
C GLU A 84 16.48 -4.33 -5.67
N LEU A 85 15.15 -4.35 -5.59
CA LEU A 85 14.29 -3.16 -5.64
C LEU A 85 14.02 -2.54 -4.25
N ARG A 86 14.54 -3.13 -3.16
CA ARG A 86 14.23 -2.73 -1.77
C ARG A 86 14.50 -1.26 -1.47
N GLU A 87 15.60 -0.71 -2.00
CA GLU A 87 15.97 0.70 -1.76
C GLU A 87 15.03 1.66 -2.50
N ALA A 88 14.71 1.36 -3.77
CA ALA A 88 13.75 2.13 -4.53
C ALA A 88 12.36 2.06 -3.88
N MET A 89 11.92 0.85 -3.52
CA MET A 89 10.65 0.62 -2.82
C MET A 89 10.60 1.40 -1.49
N ASN A 90 11.65 1.33 -0.68
CA ASN A 90 11.69 2.04 0.60
C ASN A 90 11.64 3.57 0.42
N ARG A 91 12.30 4.11 -0.60
CA ARG A 91 12.27 5.55 -0.91
C ARG A 91 10.88 6.04 -1.30
N THR A 92 10.03 5.18 -1.91
CA THR A 92 8.63 5.54 -2.22
C THR A 92 7.72 5.53 -0.98
N SER A 93 8.23 5.24 0.22
CA SER A 93 7.49 5.40 1.48
C SER A 93 7.55 6.83 2.04
N ALA A 94 8.41 7.67 1.50
CA ALA A 94 8.55 9.06 1.95
C ALA A 94 7.28 9.86 1.62
N PRO A 95 6.83 10.73 2.54
CA PRO A 95 5.71 11.61 2.24
C PRO A 95 6.14 12.65 1.20
N VAL A 96 5.44 12.69 0.09
CA VAL A 96 5.64 13.68 -0.99
C VAL A 96 4.31 14.37 -1.33
N ALA A 97 4.37 15.47 -2.07
CA ALA A 97 3.17 16.14 -2.52
C ALA A 97 2.39 15.28 -3.55
N PRO A 98 1.04 15.39 -3.62
CA PRO A 98 0.20 14.54 -4.48
C PRO A 98 0.44 14.70 -6.00
N ASP A 99 1.19 15.69 -6.41
CA ASP A 99 1.59 15.95 -7.80
C ASP A 99 2.97 15.40 -8.16
N VAL A 100 3.62 14.71 -7.22
CA VAL A 100 4.93 14.06 -7.44
C VAL A 100 4.72 12.64 -7.94
N ASP A 101 5.37 12.32 -9.06
CA ASP A 101 5.45 10.97 -9.62
C ASP A 101 6.60 10.21 -8.94
N GLU A 102 6.27 9.31 -8.01
CA GLU A 102 7.28 8.58 -7.24
C GLU A 102 8.08 7.60 -8.10
N MET A 103 7.53 7.06 -9.20
CA MET A 103 8.32 6.21 -10.11
C MET A 103 9.52 6.97 -10.66
N LYS A 104 9.29 8.21 -11.11
CA LYS A 104 10.38 9.10 -11.57
C LYS A 104 11.32 9.49 -10.44
N LEU A 105 10.75 9.81 -9.26
CA LEU A 105 11.53 10.24 -8.09
C LEU A 105 12.57 9.19 -7.68
N VAL A 106 12.22 7.90 -7.73
CA VAL A 106 13.13 6.82 -7.31
C VAL A 106 13.88 6.17 -8.47
N GLY A 107 13.58 6.55 -9.72
CA GLY A 107 14.28 6.08 -10.91
C GLY A 107 13.89 4.68 -11.37
N VAL A 108 12.68 4.20 -11.04
CA VAL A 108 12.15 2.97 -11.63
C VAL A 108 11.43 3.27 -12.94
N THR A 109 11.41 2.29 -13.83
CA THR A 109 10.82 2.44 -15.16
C THR A 109 9.33 2.10 -15.14
N PRO A 110 8.43 3.03 -15.51
CA PRO A 110 7.03 2.71 -15.69
C PRO A 110 6.85 1.79 -16.91
N ALA A 111 5.97 0.78 -16.77
CA ALA A 111 5.55 -0.07 -17.88
C ALA A 111 4.03 -0.13 -17.93
N LEU A 112 3.48 -0.13 -19.13
CA LEU A 112 2.04 -0.21 -19.34
C LEU A 112 1.48 -1.52 -18.79
N SER A 113 0.38 -1.42 -18.09
CA SER A 113 -0.49 -2.54 -17.73
C SER A 113 -1.32 -2.98 -18.95
N ARG A 114 -1.92 -4.17 -18.87
CA ARG A 114 -2.73 -4.74 -19.97
C ARG A 114 -4.23 -4.51 -19.77
N LEU A 115 -4.68 -4.54 -18.51
CA LEU A 115 -6.10 -4.57 -18.15
C LEU A 115 -6.55 -3.32 -17.37
N VAL A 116 -5.60 -2.54 -16.83
CA VAL A 116 -5.87 -1.37 -15.99
C VAL A 116 -4.99 -0.19 -16.41
N ALA A 117 -5.41 1.03 -16.09
CA ALA A 117 -4.67 2.24 -16.45
C ALA A 117 -3.39 2.49 -15.63
N PRO A 118 -3.34 2.22 -14.31
CA PRO A 118 -2.12 2.41 -13.54
C PRO A 118 -0.96 1.57 -14.08
N GLN A 119 0.22 2.19 -14.17
CA GLN A 119 1.44 1.55 -14.66
C GLN A 119 2.05 0.64 -13.60
N ARG A 120 2.70 -0.44 -14.05
CA ARG A 120 3.50 -1.34 -13.21
C ARG A 120 4.96 -0.93 -13.21
N VAL A 121 5.71 -1.34 -12.19
CA VAL A 121 7.16 -1.22 -12.16
C VAL A 121 7.76 -2.24 -13.14
N LYS A 122 8.49 -1.79 -14.17
CA LYS A 122 9.05 -2.64 -15.23
C LYS A 122 10.05 -3.65 -14.70
N GLU A 123 10.86 -3.26 -13.73
CA GLU A 123 11.89 -4.08 -13.10
C GLU A 123 11.32 -5.17 -12.20
N SER A 124 10.06 -5.05 -11.79
CA SER A 124 9.37 -6.08 -11.03
C SER A 124 9.02 -7.28 -11.92
N PRO A 125 9.37 -8.52 -11.53
CA PRO A 125 9.09 -9.70 -12.33
C PRO A 125 7.61 -10.11 -12.35
N VAL A 126 6.83 -9.63 -11.35
CA VAL A 126 5.40 -9.97 -11.21
C VAL A 126 4.62 -8.71 -10.81
N ALA A 127 3.47 -8.53 -11.43
CA ALA A 127 2.51 -7.51 -11.04
C ALA A 127 1.08 -8.06 -11.08
N PHE A 128 0.27 -7.70 -10.09
CA PHE A 128 -1.17 -7.93 -10.08
C PHE A 128 -1.87 -6.68 -10.57
N GLU A 129 -2.62 -6.79 -11.66
CA GLU A 129 -3.49 -5.73 -12.16
C GLU A 129 -4.86 -5.90 -11.51
N CYS A 130 -5.22 -4.96 -10.62
CA CYS A 130 -6.34 -5.10 -9.71
C CYS A 130 -7.44 -4.10 -10.02
N ARG A 131 -8.69 -4.54 -9.81
CA ARG A 131 -9.85 -3.67 -9.78
C ARG A 131 -10.26 -3.41 -8.35
N TYR A 132 -10.54 -2.16 -8.04
CA TYR A 132 -11.03 -1.77 -6.73
C TYR A 132 -12.43 -2.35 -6.49
N TRP A 133 -12.64 -2.93 -5.33
CA TRP A 133 -13.93 -3.46 -4.90
C TRP A 133 -14.57 -2.56 -3.86
N ARG A 134 -13.90 -2.35 -2.73
CA ARG A 134 -14.36 -1.45 -1.66
C ARG A 134 -13.25 -1.13 -0.67
N THR A 135 -13.47 -0.07 0.11
CA THR A 135 -12.69 0.26 1.31
C THR A 135 -13.47 -0.14 2.56
N ILE A 136 -12.76 -0.65 3.56
CA ILE A 136 -13.28 -0.93 4.89
C ILE A 136 -12.61 0.03 5.86
N ASP A 137 -13.40 0.93 6.46
CA ASP A 137 -12.91 1.86 7.47
C ASP A 137 -12.83 1.13 8.83
N LEU A 138 -11.62 1.00 9.34
CA LEU A 138 -11.37 0.44 10.67
C LEU A 138 -11.31 1.59 11.67
N PRO A 139 -12.11 1.57 12.75
CA PRO A 139 -12.13 2.67 13.72
C PRO A 139 -10.78 2.79 14.44
N GLY A 140 -10.32 4.01 14.58
CA GLY A 140 -9.18 4.33 15.45
C GLY A 140 -9.60 4.46 16.90
N ARG A 141 -8.62 4.61 17.79
CA ARG A 141 -8.87 4.83 19.21
C ARG A 141 -9.50 6.21 19.43
N ASN A 142 -10.42 6.28 20.37
CA ASN A 142 -11.06 7.54 20.83
C ASN A 142 -11.68 8.37 19.69
N GLY A 143 -12.25 7.69 18.68
CA GLY A 143 -12.90 8.37 17.55
C GLY A 143 -11.94 9.00 16.52
N ASN A 144 -10.64 8.78 16.66
CA ASN A 144 -9.69 9.18 15.64
C ASN A 144 -9.86 8.34 14.36
N PRO A 145 -9.50 8.87 13.18
CA PRO A 145 -9.41 8.04 11.98
C PRO A 145 -8.45 6.88 12.21
N GLY A 146 -8.91 5.68 11.87
CA GLY A 146 -8.10 4.47 11.97
C GLY A 146 -7.35 4.15 10.69
N THR A 147 -7.20 2.86 10.42
CA THR A 147 -6.64 2.34 9.18
C THR A 147 -7.77 2.00 8.22
N ASN A 148 -7.57 2.25 6.94
CA ASN A 148 -8.48 1.85 5.89
C ASN A 148 -7.87 0.64 5.16
N ALA A 149 -8.66 -0.37 4.88
CA ALA A 149 -8.24 -1.60 4.24
C ALA A 149 -9.12 -1.95 3.03
#